data_4e479fd17ecf208a561a2fbdc8480c4c
#
_entry.id   4e479fd17ecf208a561a2fbdc8480c4c
#
_cell.length_a   1.000
_cell.length_b   1.000
_cell.length_c   1.000
_cell.angle_alpha   90.00
_cell.angle_beta   90.00
_cell.angle_gamma   90.00
#
_symmetry.space_group_name_H-M   'P 1'
#
loop_
_entity.id
_entity.type
_entity.pdbx_description
1 polymer ?
#
loop_
_entity_poly.entity_id
_entity_poly.type
_entity_poly.pdbx_seq_one_letter_code
_entity_poly.pdbx_strand_id
1 'polypeptide(L)'
;MAPIVEIKLALFARRFIGSEMKRLIWALLVGLSALAARAALHTETVEYKQGDATLEGYVAYDDAIQGQRPGVLVVHQWMGLTDYEKKRAEMLAQLGYVAFCADIYGKGVRPENTQEAGALAGKYKGDRQLLRARVNAGLAALRLQTLVDQRRVAAIGYCFGGTTVIELARSGADVAGIVSFHGGLDSPAPADGKNIKCKVLVCHGADDPFESAKDLAAFENEMRAAGVDWQLVKYGGAVHSFTQPTAGSDNSKGAAYNERADRRSWEAMRQFFGEILK
;
A
#
# COMPACT_ATOMS: atom_id res chain seq x y z
N MET A 1 -49.93 -12.00 -39.96
CA MET A 1 -49.11 -12.04 -41.22
C MET A 1 -47.81 -11.22 -41.11
N ALA A 2 -47.14 -11.23 -39.96
CA ALA A 2 -45.92 -10.43 -39.76
C ALA A 2 -44.58 -11.19 -39.54
N PRO A 3 -44.48 -12.53 -39.35
CA PRO A 3 -43.18 -13.13 -39.06
C PRO A 3 -42.35 -13.57 -40.29
N ILE A 4 -42.93 -13.55 -41.51
CA ILE A 4 -42.23 -14.09 -42.72
C ILE A 4 -41.35 -13.04 -43.41
N VAL A 5 -41.65 -11.74 -43.23
CA VAL A 5 -40.92 -10.64 -43.86
C VAL A 5 -39.57 -10.41 -43.15
N GLU A 6 -39.54 -10.51 -41.81
CA GLU A 6 -38.29 -10.28 -41.03
C GLU A 6 -37.22 -11.37 -41.24
N ILE A 7 -37.67 -12.62 -41.41
CA ILE A 7 -36.72 -13.75 -41.67
C ILE A 7 -36.10 -13.62 -43.06
N LYS A 8 -36.80 -13.11 -44.05
CA LYS A 8 -36.27 -12.88 -45.40
C LYS A 8 -35.29 -11.72 -45.46
N LEU A 9 -35.50 -10.65 -44.68
CA LEU A 9 -34.55 -9.52 -44.59
C LEU A 9 -33.26 -9.94 -43.92
N ALA A 10 -33.33 -10.72 -42.84
CA ALA A 10 -32.14 -11.23 -42.14
C ALA A 10 -31.31 -12.22 -42.97
N LEU A 11 -31.94 -13.03 -43.77
CA LEU A 11 -31.28 -13.95 -44.73
C LEU A 11 -30.70 -13.23 -45.94
N PHE A 12 -31.35 -12.13 -46.40
CA PHE A 12 -30.84 -11.34 -47.52
C PHE A 12 -29.62 -10.52 -47.11
N ALA A 13 -29.58 -9.97 -45.91
CA ALA A 13 -28.40 -9.26 -45.37
C ALA A 13 -27.16 -10.16 -45.19
N ARG A 14 -27.36 -11.45 -44.90
CA ARG A 14 -26.24 -12.41 -44.76
C ARG A 14 -25.50 -12.74 -46.08
N ARG A 15 -26.13 -12.51 -47.24
CA ARG A 15 -25.62 -12.93 -48.54
C ARG A 15 -24.84 -11.83 -49.28
N PHE A 16 -24.96 -10.56 -48.84
CA PHE A 16 -24.33 -9.43 -49.54
C PHE A 16 -23.24 -8.68 -48.70
N ILE A 17 -23.00 -9.11 -47.50
CA ILE A 17 -21.88 -8.53 -46.72
C ILE A 17 -20.59 -9.24 -47.15
N GLY A 18 -19.78 -8.54 -47.95
CA GLY A 18 -18.49 -9.03 -48.42
C GLY A 18 -17.56 -9.37 -47.23
N SER A 19 -16.60 -10.25 -47.51
CA SER A 19 -15.63 -10.71 -46.49
C SER A 19 -14.89 -9.56 -45.78
N GLU A 20 -14.66 -8.46 -46.47
CA GLU A 20 -14.03 -7.25 -45.94
C GLU A 20 -14.91 -6.52 -44.91
N MET A 21 -16.20 -6.43 -45.17
CA MET A 21 -17.16 -5.78 -44.25
C MET A 21 -17.38 -6.62 -42.98
N LYS A 22 -17.34 -7.96 -43.09
CA LYS A 22 -17.35 -8.84 -41.92
C LYS A 22 -16.11 -8.68 -41.08
N ARG A 23 -14.93 -8.52 -41.69
CA ARG A 23 -13.67 -8.23 -40.96
C ARG A 23 -13.70 -6.88 -40.25
N LEU A 24 -14.26 -5.86 -40.90
CA LEU A 24 -14.42 -4.53 -40.27
C LEU A 24 -15.39 -4.55 -39.08
N ILE A 25 -16.52 -5.26 -39.21
CA ILE A 25 -17.50 -5.39 -38.10
C ILE A 25 -16.87 -6.21 -36.95
N TRP A 26 -16.12 -7.27 -37.22
CA TRP A 26 -15.39 -8.00 -36.20
C TRP A 26 -14.28 -7.18 -35.55
N ALA A 27 -13.53 -6.40 -36.32
CA ALA A 27 -12.53 -5.50 -35.79
C ALA A 27 -13.12 -4.37 -34.93
N LEU A 28 -14.29 -3.84 -35.31
CA LEU A 28 -15.05 -2.85 -34.51
C LEU A 28 -15.60 -3.47 -33.22
N LEU A 29 -16.15 -4.69 -33.26
CA LEU A 29 -16.64 -5.40 -32.07
C LEU A 29 -15.52 -5.80 -31.11
N VAL A 30 -14.37 -6.22 -31.63
CA VAL A 30 -13.16 -6.51 -30.82
C VAL A 30 -12.56 -5.21 -30.27
N GLY A 31 -12.57 -4.12 -31.03
CA GLY A 31 -12.14 -2.80 -30.58
C GLY A 31 -13.02 -2.20 -29.46
N LEU A 32 -14.36 -2.39 -29.56
CA LEU A 32 -15.28 -1.98 -28.50
C LEU A 32 -15.12 -2.81 -27.21
N SER A 33 -14.78 -4.09 -27.33
CA SER A 33 -14.54 -4.96 -26.16
C SER A 33 -13.26 -4.61 -25.43
N ALA A 34 -12.25 -4.09 -26.12
CA ALA A 34 -11.00 -3.65 -25.52
C ALA A 34 -11.13 -2.28 -24.79
N LEU A 35 -12.16 -1.49 -25.08
CA LEU A 35 -12.42 -0.23 -24.37
C LEU A 35 -13.18 -0.42 -23.04
N ALA A 36 -13.68 -1.62 -22.74
CA ALA A 36 -14.55 -1.85 -21.57
C ALA A 36 -13.81 -2.28 -20.29
N ALA A 37 -12.52 -2.46 -20.33
CA ALA A 37 -11.74 -2.83 -19.13
C ALA A 37 -10.91 -1.66 -18.59
N ARG A 38 -11.54 -0.50 -18.44
CA ARG A 38 -10.95 0.54 -17.58
C ARG A 38 -11.27 0.13 -16.15
N ALA A 39 -10.22 -0.20 -15.37
CA ALA A 39 -10.34 -0.47 -13.94
C ALA A 39 -11.29 0.55 -13.32
N ALA A 40 -12.42 0.09 -12.80
CA ALA A 40 -13.34 0.94 -12.06
C ALA A 40 -12.82 1.03 -10.64
N LEU A 41 -11.94 2.00 -10.40
CA LEU A 41 -11.38 2.25 -9.08
C LEU A 41 -12.50 2.69 -8.13
N HIS A 42 -12.81 1.82 -7.16
CA HIS A 42 -13.68 2.18 -6.05
C HIS A 42 -12.86 2.74 -4.90
N THR A 43 -13.32 3.83 -4.31
CA THR A 43 -12.70 4.45 -3.15
C THR A 43 -13.74 4.91 -2.16
N GLU A 44 -13.47 4.73 -0.87
CA GLU A 44 -14.39 5.08 0.21
C GLU A 44 -13.62 5.49 1.47
N THR A 45 -14.16 6.44 2.22
CA THR A 45 -13.71 6.79 3.56
C THR A 45 -14.46 5.94 4.58
N VAL A 46 -13.72 5.27 5.47
CA VAL A 46 -14.28 4.32 6.45
C VAL A 46 -13.93 4.76 7.86
N GLU A 47 -14.93 4.97 8.70
CA GLU A 47 -14.72 5.21 10.13
C GLU A 47 -14.57 3.88 10.89
N TYR A 48 -13.60 3.85 11.80
CA TYR A 48 -13.38 2.73 12.70
C TYR A 48 -12.89 3.22 14.07
N LYS A 49 -12.75 2.33 15.05
CA LYS A 49 -12.41 2.71 16.41
C LYS A 49 -11.20 1.98 16.96
N GLN A 50 -10.47 2.65 17.85
CA GLN A 50 -9.53 2.05 18.78
C GLN A 50 -9.80 2.61 20.18
N GLY A 51 -10.37 1.78 21.07
CA GLY A 51 -10.93 2.26 22.32
C GLY A 51 -11.99 3.34 22.05
N ASP A 52 -11.89 4.47 22.74
CA ASP A 52 -12.80 5.61 22.56
C ASP A 52 -12.45 6.51 21.37
N ALA A 53 -11.29 6.30 20.75
CA ALA A 53 -10.87 7.14 19.64
C ALA A 53 -11.52 6.69 18.34
N THR A 54 -12.15 7.66 17.64
CA THR A 54 -12.61 7.49 16.27
C THR A 54 -11.47 7.76 15.31
N LEU A 55 -11.29 6.87 14.33
CA LEU A 55 -10.28 6.90 13.30
C LEU A 55 -10.96 6.93 11.93
N GLU A 56 -10.29 7.52 10.94
CA GLU A 56 -10.83 7.65 9.60
C GLU A 56 -9.84 7.10 8.57
N GLY A 57 -10.13 5.91 8.07
CA GLY A 57 -9.36 5.26 7.02
C GLY A 57 -9.89 5.54 5.62
N TYR A 58 -9.14 5.09 4.63
CA TYR A 58 -9.51 5.19 3.21
C TYR A 58 -9.27 3.84 2.54
N VAL A 59 -10.31 3.28 1.92
CA VAL A 59 -10.23 2.02 1.17
C VAL A 59 -10.15 2.31 -0.33
N ALA A 60 -9.39 1.49 -1.06
CA ALA A 60 -9.33 1.52 -2.51
C ALA A 60 -9.24 0.09 -3.06
N TYR A 61 -10.02 -0.22 -4.10
CA TYR A 61 -9.96 -1.49 -4.83
C TYR A 61 -10.50 -1.34 -6.26
N ASP A 62 -10.24 -2.32 -7.11
CA ASP A 62 -10.76 -2.36 -8.49
C ASP A 62 -12.06 -3.16 -8.53
N ASP A 63 -13.20 -2.51 -8.87
CA ASP A 63 -14.51 -3.13 -8.98
C ASP A 63 -14.62 -4.15 -10.12
N ALA A 64 -13.75 -4.07 -11.12
CA ALA A 64 -13.75 -5.02 -12.23
C ALA A 64 -13.27 -6.42 -11.83
N ILE A 65 -12.52 -6.53 -10.73
CA ILE A 65 -11.99 -7.80 -10.23
C ILE A 65 -13.01 -8.44 -9.30
N GLN A 66 -13.41 -9.67 -9.59
CA GLN A 66 -14.38 -10.42 -8.80
C GLN A 66 -13.71 -11.28 -7.72
N GLY A 67 -14.42 -11.50 -6.61
CA GLY A 67 -14.01 -12.37 -5.52
C GLY A 67 -13.03 -11.72 -4.52
N GLN A 68 -12.64 -12.53 -3.53
CA GLN A 68 -11.70 -12.09 -2.49
C GLN A 68 -10.28 -11.99 -3.01
N ARG A 69 -9.53 -11.03 -2.52
CA ARG A 69 -8.17 -10.65 -2.95
C ARG A 69 -7.28 -10.38 -1.75
N PRO A 70 -5.96 -10.39 -1.93
CA PRO A 70 -5.07 -9.99 -0.85
C PRO A 70 -5.36 -8.56 -0.38
N GLY A 71 -5.29 -8.35 0.94
CA GLY A 71 -5.43 -7.05 1.56
C GLY A 71 -4.09 -6.40 1.86
N VAL A 72 -3.95 -5.10 1.65
CA VAL A 72 -2.75 -4.34 1.99
C VAL A 72 -3.10 -3.14 2.88
N LEU A 73 -2.59 -3.14 4.11
CA LEU A 73 -2.64 -1.99 5.00
C LEU A 73 -1.58 -0.97 4.57
N VAL A 74 -1.96 0.28 4.41
CA VAL A 74 -1.06 1.40 4.10
C VAL A 74 -1.00 2.34 5.30
N VAL A 75 0.18 2.61 5.84
CA VAL A 75 0.34 3.51 6.99
C VAL A 75 1.03 4.80 6.57
N HIS A 76 0.43 5.91 7.00
CA HIS A 76 0.78 7.25 6.59
C HIS A 76 2.11 7.76 7.16
N GLN A 77 2.64 8.79 6.51
CA GLN A 77 3.78 9.57 6.98
C GLN A 77 3.39 10.45 8.18
N TRP A 78 4.33 11.27 8.65
CA TRP A 78 4.14 12.12 9.83
C TRP A 78 3.08 13.22 9.70
N MET A 79 2.68 13.59 8.46
CA MET A 79 1.60 14.56 8.21
C MET A 79 0.19 13.95 8.35
N GLY A 80 0.07 12.69 8.76
CA GLY A 80 -1.20 11.98 8.80
C GLY A 80 -1.62 11.43 7.44
N LEU A 81 -2.83 10.88 7.35
CA LEU A 81 -3.38 10.34 6.11
C LEU A 81 -3.67 11.48 5.12
N THR A 82 -2.90 11.55 4.05
CA THR A 82 -2.95 12.58 3.02
C THR A 82 -3.27 11.98 1.65
N ASP A 83 -3.31 12.80 0.61
CA ASP A 83 -3.52 12.33 -0.77
C ASP A 83 -2.36 11.46 -1.28
N TYR A 84 -1.18 11.54 -0.67
CA TYR A 84 -0.06 10.67 -1.00
C TYR A 84 -0.37 9.20 -0.68
N GLU A 85 -0.82 8.91 0.52
CA GLU A 85 -1.16 7.54 0.94
C GLU A 85 -2.37 7.01 0.17
N LYS A 86 -3.38 7.86 -0.07
CA LYS A 86 -4.53 7.51 -0.92
C LYS A 86 -4.08 7.12 -2.32
N LYS A 87 -3.15 7.89 -2.91
CA LYS A 87 -2.58 7.57 -4.23
C LYS A 87 -1.84 6.23 -4.23
N ARG A 88 -1.06 5.94 -3.19
CA ARG A 88 -0.41 4.63 -3.04
C ARG A 88 -1.41 3.48 -2.89
N ALA A 89 -2.51 3.69 -2.18
CA ALA A 89 -3.61 2.73 -2.09
C ALA A 89 -4.28 2.49 -3.45
N GLU A 90 -4.53 3.54 -4.23
CA GLU A 90 -5.07 3.43 -5.58
C GLU A 90 -4.12 2.66 -6.52
N MET A 91 -2.80 2.89 -6.41
CA MET A 91 -1.80 2.12 -7.17
C MET A 91 -1.83 0.62 -6.79
N LEU A 92 -2.03 0.29 -5.51
CA LEU A 92 -2.20 -1.09 -5.05
C LEU A 92 -3.51 -1.70 -5.57
N ALA A 93 -4.60 -0.94 -5.57
CA ALA A 93 -5.89 -1.36 -6.14
C ALA A 93 -5.76 -1.73 -7.63
N GLN A 94 -5.01 -0.95 -8.41
CA GLN A 94 -4.70 -1.24 -9.81
C GLN A 94 -3.85 -2.51 -10.02
N LEU A 95 -3.13 -2.95 -8.98
CA LEU A 95 -2.40 -4.23 -8.97
C LEU A 95 -3.29 -5.41 -8.51
N GLY A 96 -4.57 -5.17 -8.20
CA GLY A 96 -5.52 -6.19 -7.80
C GLY A 96 -5.65 -6.42 -6.30
N TYR A 97 -5.09 -5.57 -5.46
CA TYR A 97 -5.23 -5.63 -4.01
C TYR A 97 -6.47 -4.86 -3.52
N VAL A 98 -6.96 -5.19 -2.32
CA VAL A 98 -7.77 -4.28 -1.51
C VAL A 98 -6.83 -3.51 -0.60
N ALA A 99 -6.67 -2.22 -0.82
CA ALA A 99 -5.79 -1.37 -0.02
C ALA A 99 -6.60 -0.56 1.00
N PHE A 100 -6.12 -0.47 2.23
CA PHE A 100 -6.72 0.30 3.31
C PHE A 100 -5.68 1.21 3.95
N CYS A 101 -5.83 2.52 3.80
CA CYS A 101 -5.01 3.49 4.50
C CYS A 101 -5.50 3.63 5.94
N ALA A 102 -4.64 3.29 6.90
CA ALA A 102 -4.94 3.44 8.32
C ALA A 102 -4.67 4.87 8.79
N ASP A 103 -5.56 5.39 9.62
CA ASP A 103 -5.35 6.60 10.42
C ASP A 103 -4.76 6.21 11.78
N ILE A 104 -3.60 6.78 12.12
CA ILE A 104 -2.96 6.54 13.41
C ILE A 104 -3.31 7.66 14.41
N TYR A 105 -3.51 8.88 13.92
CA TYR A 105 -3.66 10.06 14.78
C TYR A 105 -5.07 10.26 15.33
N GLY A 106 -6.08 10.03 14.51
CA GLY A 106 -7.48 10.24 14.84
C GLY A 106 -8.24 10.98 13.73
N LYS A 107 -9.55 10.76 13.67
CA LYS A 107 -10.42 11.43 12.71
C LYS A 107 -10.28 12.94 12.82
N GLY A 108 -9.98 13.60 11.70
CA GLY A 108 -9.80 15.05 11.63
C GLY A 108 -8.48 15.57 12.21
N VAL A 109 -7.63 14.71 12.79
CA VAL A 109 -6.33 15.14 13.33
C VAL A 109 -5.32 15.13 12.18
N ARG A 110 -5.00 16.32 11.69
CA ARG A 110 -4.01 16.55 10.62
C ARG A 110 -3.11 17.72 11.04
N PRO A 111 -1.79 17.51 11.17
CA PRO A 111 -0.89 18.60 11.49
C PRO A 111 -0.81 19.60 10.34
N GLU A 112 -0.79 20.89 10.67
CA GLU A 112 -0.75 21.98 9.68
C GLU A 112 0.69 22.37 9.30
N ASN A 113 1.66 21.99 10.13
CA ASN A 113 3.07 22.32 9.94
C ASN A 113 3.99 21.20 10.47
N THR A 114 5.29 21.34 10.17
CA THR A 114 6.30 20.33 10.55
C THR A 114 6.52 20.21 12.06
N GLN A 115 6.29 21.27 12.84
CA GLN A 115 6.40 21.22 14.29
C GLN A 115 5.30 20.36 14.91
N GLU A 116 4.05 20.56 14.48
CA GLU A 116 2.91 19.74 14.90
C GLU A 116 3.06 18.29 14.44
N ALA A 117 3.51 18.08 13.19
CA ALA A 117 3.77 16.76 12.66
C ALA A 117 4.82 16.01 13.50
N GLY A 118 5.91 16.69 13.85
CA GLY A 118 6.95 16.15 14.71
C GLY A 118 6.44 15.81 16.11
N ALA A 119 5.61 16.66 16.70
CA ALA A 119 5.01 16.43 18.00
C ALA A 119 4.05 15.23 18.01
N LEU A 120 3.19 15.12 16.98
CA LEU A 120 2.27 13.98 16.82
C LEU A 120 3.03 12.68 16.59
N ALA A 121 3.95 12.64 15.63
CA ALA A 121 4.75 11.45 15.37
C ALA A 121 5.57 11.06 16.62
N GLY A 122 6.15 12.03 17.31
CA GLY A 122 6.89 11.84 18.55
C GLY A 122 6.05 11.23 19.67
N LYS A 123 4.80 11.68 19.83
CA LYS A 123 3.85 11.10 20.79
C LYS A 123 3.68 9.59 20.60
N TYR A 124 3.41 9.16 19.36
CA TYR A 124 3.19 7.75 19.07
C TYR A 124 4.50 6.94 19.04
N LYS A 125 5.59 7.52 18.55
CA LYS A 125 6.91 6.87 18.64
C LYS A 125 7.38 6.73 20.09
N GLY A 126 7.03 7.64 20.97
CA GLY A 126 7.30 7.58 22.42
C GLY A 126 6.42 6.59 23.18
N ASP A 127 5.23 6.28 22.65
CA ASP A 127 4.31 5.28 23.20
C ASP A 127 4.07 4.16 22.17
N ARG A 128 5.00 3.18 22.12
CA ARG A 128 4.93 2.06 21.18
C ARG A 128 3.70 1.17 21.43
N GLN A 129 3.18 1.13 22.64
CA GLN A 129 1.98 0.36 22.96
C GLN A 129 0.76 0.99 22.31
N LEU A 130 0.60 2.30 22.41
CA LEU A 130 -0.46 3.05 21.73
C LEU A 130 -0.31 2.96 20.21
N LEU A 131 0.91 3.10 19.68
CA LEU A 131 1.18 2.98 18.25
C LEU A 131 0.74 1.62 17.70
N ARG A 132 1.13 0.53 18.38
CA ARG A 132 0.73 -0.85 18.08
C ARG A 132 -0.79 -1.02 18.15
N ALA A 133 -1.45 -0.47 19.17
CA ALA A 133 -2.90 -0.52 19.29
C ALA A 133 -3.61 0.18 18.11
N ARG A 134 -3.12 1.35 17.67
CA ARG A 134 -3.66 2.11 16.53
C ARG A 134 -3.52 1.34 15.22
N VAL A 135 -2.33 0.83 14.91
CA VAL A 135 -2.11 0.14 13.65
C VAL A 135 -2.82 -1.21 13.60
N ASN A 136 -2.94 -1.93 14.73
CA ASN A 136 -3.73 -3.16 14.81
C ASN A 136 -5.23 -2.89 14.61
N ALA A 137 -5.77 -1.77 15.07
CA ALA A 137 -7.14 -1.36 14.78
C ALA A 137 -7.35 -1.11 13.27
N GLY A 138 -6.38 -0.49 12.59
CA GLY A 138 -6.39 -0.33 11.13
C GLY A 138 -6.32 -1.68 10.40
N LEU A 139 -5.51 -2.63 10.89
CA LEU A 139 -5.44 -3.98 10.36
C LEU A 139 -6.78 -4.72 10.52
N ALA A 140 -7.45 -4.56 11.66
CA ALA A 140 -8.77 -5.12 11.89
C ALA A 140 -9.82 -4.51 10.93
N ALA A 141 -9.77 -3.19 10.71
CA ALA A 141 -10.66 -2.50 9.76
C ALA A 141 -10.45 -2.96 8.31
N LEU A 142 -9.20 -3.19 7.88
CA LEU A 142 -8.89 -3.82 6.59
C LEU A 142 -9.52 -5.20 6.49
N ARG A 143 -9.38 -6.04 7.52
CA ARG A 143 -9.92 -7.41 7.52
C ARG A 143 -11.44 -7.48 7.49
N LEU A 144 -12.13 -6.45 7.95
CA LEU A 144 -13.59 -6.35 7.85
C LEU A 144 -14.09 -6.03 6.43
N GLN A 145 -13.21 -5.64 5.51
CA GLN A 145 -13.59 -5.43 4.11
C GLN A 145 -13.94 -6.77 3.47
N THR A 146 -15.15 -6.90 2.94
CA THR A 146 -15.71 -8.17 2.42
C THR A 146 -14.92 -8.80 1.29
N LEU A 147 -14.19 -7.97 0.53
CA LEU A 147 -13.34 -8.39 -0.60
C LEU A 147 -11.94 -8.86 -0.17
N VAL A 148 -11.58 -8.77 1.11
CA VAL A 148 -10.25 -9.18 1.59
C VAL A 148 -10.21 -10.68 1.89
N ASP A 149 -9.25 -11.37 1.28
CA ASP A 149 -8.84 -12.69 1.75
C ASP A 149 -7.98 -12.52 3.02
N GLN A 150 -8.54 -12.85 4.15
CA GLN A 150 -7.93 -12.65 5.46
C GLN A 150 -6.63 -13.42 5.67
N ARG A 151 -6.37 -14.46 4.86
CA ARG A 151 -5.14 -15.27 4.92
C ARG A 151 -4.00 -14.61 4.14
N ARG A 152 -4.33 -13.67 3.23
CA ARG A 152 -3.38 -12.99 2.35
C ARG A 152 -3.37 -11.49 2.63
N VAL A 153 -2.81 -11.12 3.78
CA VAL A 153 -2.75 -9.72 4.23
C VAL A 153 -1.31 -9.31 4.44
N ALA A 154 -0.95 -8.13 3.93
CA ALA A 154 0.35 -7.49 4.15
C ALA A 154 0.17 -6.04 4.63
N ALA A 155 1.25 -5.41 5.07
CA ALA A 155 1.24 -4.00 5.43
C ALA A 155 2.43 -3.25 4.81
N ILE A 156 2.21 -2.01 4.40
CA ILE A 156 3.27 -1.09 3.98
C ILE A 156 3.16 0.22 4.75
N GLY A 157 4.27 0.91 4.91
CA GLY A 157 4.28 2.23 5.54
C GLY A 157 5.45 3.07 5.08
N TYR A 158 5.26 4.39 5.14
CA TYR A 158 6.20 5.38 4.66
C TYR A 158 6.64 6.29 5.81
N CYS A 159 7.95 6.56 5.96
CA CYS A 159 8.49 7.41 7.03
C CYS A 159 8.01 6.94 8.43
N PHE A 160 7.23 7.73 9.15
CA PHE A 160 6.56 7.34 10.39
C PHE A 160 5.77 6.04 10.24
N GLY A 161 5.06 5.87 9.11
CA GLY A 161 4.34 4.63 8.79
C GLY A 161 5.27 3.43 8.59
N GLY A 162 6.49 3.64 8.07
CA GLY A 162 7.50 2.60 7.96
C GLY A 162 7.93 2.05 9.32
N THR A 163 8.17 2.94 10.29
CA THR A 163 8.37 2.55 11.70
C THR A 163 7.14 1.81 12.24
N THR A 164 5.94 2.31 11.91
CA THR A 164 4.68 1.78 12.44
C THR A 164 4.42 0.35 11.97
N VAL A 165 4.72 0.01 10.71
CA VAL A 165 4.53 -1.38 10.24
C VAL A 165 5.58 -2.33 10.80
N ILE A 166 6.79 -1.86 11.13
CA ILE A 166 7.75 -2.65 11.89
C ILE A 166 7.22 -2.92 13.30
N GLU A 167 6.63 -1.92 13.95
CA GLU A 167 5.97 -2.09 15.25
C GLU A 167 4.75 -3.00 15.18
N LEU A 168 4.00 -3.00 14.07
CA LEU A 168 2.94 -3.97 13.81
C LEU A 168 3.52 -5.40 13.80
N ALA A 169 4.63 -5.63 13.10
CA ALA A 169 5.30 -6.93 13.09
C ALA A 169 5.80 -7.32 14.50
N ARG A 170 6.46 -6.39 15.22
CA ARG A 170 6.91 -6.58 16.62
C ARG A 170 5.77 -6.86 17.60
N SER A 171 4.54 -6.45 17.29
CA SER A 171 3.35 -6.77 18.09
C SER A 171 2.89 -8.22 17.92
N GLY A 172 3.48 -8.98 16.99
CA GLY A 172 3.09 -10.35 16.68
C GLY A 172 1.88 -10.45 15.75
N ALA A 173 1.57 -9.39 15.00
CA ALA A 173 0.45 -9.37 14.06
C ALA A 173 0.54 -10.52 13.05
N ASP A 174 -0.60 -11.14 12.78
CA ASP A 174 -0.74 -12.23 11.82
C ASP A 174 -0.92 -11.66 10.41
N VAL A 175 0.19 -11.26 9.78
CA VAL A 175 0.25 -10.81 8.38
C VAL A 175 1.31 -11.60 7.63
N ALA A 176 1.19 -11.72 6.32
CA ALA A 176 2.18 -12.44 5.50
C ALA A 176 3.53 -11.73 5.45
N GLY A 177 3.51 -10.39 5.44
CA GLY A 177 4.73 -9.58 5.46
C GLY A 177 4.46 -8.10 5.62
N ILE A 178 5.52 -7.37 5.93
CA ILE A 178 5.50 -5.89 5.99
C ILE A 178 6.58 -5.29 5.09
N VAL A 179 6.33 -4.07 4.58
CA VAL A 179 7.31 -3.28 3.85
C VAL A 179 7.45 -1.90 4.47
N SER A 180 8.64 -1.57 4.94
CA SER A 180 8.99 -0.24 5.45
C SER A 180 9.72 0.56 4.38
N PHE A 181 9.15 1.70 3.97
CA PHE A 181 9.81 2.65 3.07
C PHE A 181 10.36 3.82 3.89
N HIS A 182 11.67 4.01 3.88
CA HIS A 182 12.39 5.06 4.62
C HIS A 182 11.85 5.29 6.04
N GLY A 183 11.48 4.20 6.72
CA GLY A 183 11.05 4.25 8.11
C GLY A 183 12.22 4.21 9.09
N GLY A 184 12.02 4.77 10.28
CA GLY A 184 12.94 4.59 11.40
C GLY A 184 12.96 3.13 11.86
N LEU A 185 14.14 2.60 12.10
CA LEU A 185 14.37 1.19 12.41
C LEU A 185 14.62 0.94 13.92
N ASP A 186 14.70 2.02 14.70
CA ASP A 186 14.93 1.99 16.14
C ASP A 186 13.91 1.12 16.88
N SER A 187 14.38 0.48 17.94
CA SER A 187 13.52 -0.26 18.86
C SER A 187 13.90 0.05 20.31
N PRO A 188 12.95 0.55 21.12
CA PRO A 188 13.16 0.66 22.57
C PRO A 188 13.15 -0.72 23.26
N ALA A 189 12.63 -1.76 22.58
CA ALA A 189 12.51 -3.12 23.09
C ALA A 189 12.89 -4.15 22.02
N PRO A 190 14.20 -4.31 21.69
CA PRO A 190 14.64 -5.24 20.65
C PRO A 190 14.24 -6.71 20.89
N ALA A 191 13.98 -7.07 22.14
CA ALA A 191 13.49 -8.41 22.50
C ALA A 191 12.11 -8.74 21.88
N ASP A 192 11.36 -7.73 21.45
CA ASP A 192 10.06 -7.92 20.77
C ASP A 192 10.22 -8.48 19.35
N GLY A 193 11.42 -8.44 18.76
CA GLY A 193 11.73 -9.11 17.51
C GLY A 193 11.30 -10.58 17.49
N LYS A 194 11.39 -11.29 18.63
CA LYS A 194 10.90 -12.68 18.78
C LYS A 194 9.42 -12.89 18.51
N ASN A 195 8.61 -11.82 18.56
CA ASN A 195 7.18 -11.89 18.29
C ASN A 195 6.86 -11.78 16.79
N ILE A 196 7.82 -11.37 15.97
CA ILE A 196 7.65 -11.20 14.52
C ILE A 196 7.41 -12.56 13.88
N LYS A 197 6.26 -12.74 13.25
CA LYS A 197 5.84 -13.99 12.58
C LYS A 197 5.88 -13.88 11.06
N CYS A 198 5.94 -12.66 10.55
CA CYS A 198 5.85 -12.34 9.13
C CYS A 198 7.24 -12.08 8.52
N LYS A 199 7.29 -12.08 7.18
CA LYS A 199 8.49 -11.63 6.45
C LYS A 199 8.60 -10.11 6.46
N VAL A 200 9.82 -9.60 6.39
CA VAL A 200 10.11 -8.16 6.51
C VAL A 200 10.94 -7.68 5.33
N LEU A 201 10.45 -6.66 4.62
CA LEU A 201 11.23 -5.92 3.63
C LEU A 201 11.42 -4.48 4.09
N VAL A 202 12.66 -4.01 4.13
CA VAL A 202 13.01 -2.62 4.39
C VAL A 202 13.62 -2.00 3.15
N CYS A 203 13.03 -0.90 2.67
CA CYS A 203 13.51 -0.06 1.58
C CYS A 203 14.09 1.23 2.15
N HIS A 204 15.41 1.36 2.21
CA HIS A 204 16.11 2.40 2.93
C HIS A 204 16.93 3.31 2.00
N GLY A 205 16.93 4.64 2.23
CA GLY A 205 17.85 5.56 1.57
C GLY A 205 19.26 5.37 2.10
N ALA A 206 20.22 5.04 1.23
CA ALA A 206 21.60 4.75 1.67
C ALA A 206 22.28 5.96 2.35
N ASP A 207 21.82 7.17 2.02
CA ASP A 207 22.33 8.44 2.49
C ASP A 207 21.35 9.15 3.44
N ASP A 208 20.39 8.41 4.03
CA ASP A 208 19.41 8.92 5.00
C ASP A 208 20.10 9.35 6.30
N PRO A 209 20.14 10.65 6.64
CA PRO A 209 20.85 11.13 7.81
C PRO A 209 20.08 10.89 9.13
N PHE A 210 18.80 10.49 9.05
CA PHE A 210 17.96 10.28 10.23
C PHE A 210 18.09 8.86 10.80
N GLU A 211 18.75 7.95 10.06
CA GLU A 211 19.03 6.59 10.51
C GLU A 211 20.55 6.37 10.59
N SER A 212 21.05 6.23 11.80
CA SER A 212 22.47 6.01 12.01
C SER A 212 22.93 4.60 11.60
N ALA A 213 24.20 4.42 11.29
CA ALA A 213 24.78 3.08 11.07
C ALA A 213 24.59 2.16 12.28
N LYS A 214 24.51 2.72 13.49
CA LYS A 214 24.25 1.99 14.74
C LYS A 214 22.83 1.45 14.76
N ASP A 215 21.82 2.25 14.36
CA ASP A 215 20.41 1.84 14.34
C ASP A 215 20.17 0.76 13.28
N LEU A 216 20.79 0.92 12.10
CA LEU A 216 20.77 -0.11 11.06
C LEU A 216 21.37 -1.44 11.57
N ALA A 217 22.54 -1.39 12.20
CA ALA A 217 23.19 -2.59 12.76
C ALA A 217 22.34 -3.20 13.89
N ALA A 218 21.70 -2.38 14.73
CA ALA A 218 20.83 -2.85 15.80
C ALA A 218 19.60 -3.57 15.25
N PHE A 219 18.94 -3.01 14.22
CA PHE A 219 17.84 -3.66 13.52
C PHE A 219 18.25 -4.99 12.90
N GLU A 220 19.37 -5.03 12.16
CA GLU A 220 19.86 -6.27 11.57
C GLU A 220 20.15 -7.35 12.62
N ASN A 221 20.71 -6.95 13.77
CA ASN A 221 20.98 -7.87 14.88
C ASN A 221 19.67 -8.38 15.51
N GLU A 222 18.67 -7.53 15.67
CA GLU A 222 17.33 -7.92 16.13
C GLU A 222 16.72 -8.98 15.22
N MET A 223 16.72 -8.74 13.89
CA MET A 223 16.17 -9.68 12.91
C MET A 223 16.90 -11.03 12.92
N ARG A 224 18.23 -11.01 13.00
CA ARG A 224 19.04 -12.24 13.09
C ARG A 224 18.78 -13.01 14.38
N ALA A 225 18.77 -12.32 15.51
CA ALA A 225 18.55 -12.94 16.82
C ALA A 225 17.14 -13.57 16.93
N ALA A 226 16.15 -13.00 16.27
CA ALA A 226 14.79 -13.47 16.25
C ALA A 226 14.51 -14.53 15.16
N GLY A 227 15.46 -14.80 14.26
CA GLY A 227 15.29 -15.76 13.14
C GLY A 227 14.24 -15.32 12.12
N VAL A 228 14.02 -14.00 11.97
CA VAL A 228 13.06 -13.44 11.01
C VAL A 228 13.58 -13.63 9.58
N ASP A 229 12.70 -13.91 8.64
CA ASP A 229 12.98 -13.81 7.20
C ASP A 229 12.86 -12.34 6.79
N TRP A 230 14.00 -11.71 6.46
CA TRP A 230 14.07 -10.26 6.23
C TRP A 230 15.02 -9.87 5.10
N GLN A 231 14.74 -8.72 4.50
CA GLN A 231 15.57 -8.06 3.51
C GLN A 231 15.72 -6.59 3.85
N LEU A 232 16.93 -6.03 3.70
CA LEU A 232 17.21 -4.60 3.78
C LEU A 232 17.86 -4.15 2.47
N VAL A 233 17.14 -3.35 1.68
CA VAL A 233 17.61 -2.82 0.40
C VAL A 233 17.96 -1.34 0.58
N LYS A 234 19.24 -1.00 0.36
CA LYS A 234 19.74 0.38 0.41
C LYS A 234 19.84 0.98 -0.98
N TYR A 235 19.22 2.15 -1.18
CA TYR A 235 19.22 2.86 -2.45
C TYR A 235 20.26 3.99 -2.42
N GLY A 236 21.39 3.80 -3.13
CA GLY A 236 22.47 4.80 -3.21
C GLY A 236 22.02 6.13 -3.82
N GLY A 237 22.43 7.24 -3.24
CA GLY A 237 22.04 8.60 -3.62
C GLY A 237 20.63 8.99 -3.19
N ALA A 238 19.94 8.17 -2.39
CA ALA A 238 18.65 8.48 -1.82
C ALA A 238 18.78 8.80 -0.33
N VAL A 239 18.13 9.87 0.09
CA VAL A 239 17.98 10.29 1.49
C VAL A 239 16.59 9.91 2.00
N HIS A 240 16.16 10.43 3.16
CA HIS A 240 14.81 10.23 3.69
C HIS A 240 13.73 10.70 2.71
N SER A 241 12.51 10.19 2.83
CA SER A 241 11.36 10.55 1.99
C SER A 241 11.57 10.38 0.49
N PHE A 242 12.46 9.49 0.05
CA PHE A 242 12.80 9.31 -1.37
C PHE A 242 11.61 8.86 -2.25
N THR A 243 10.51 8.42 -1.66
CA THR A 243 9.28 8.06 -2.39
C THR A 243 8.28 9.21 -2.51
N GLN A 244 8.52 10.38 -1.86
CA GLN A 244 7.57 11.48 -1.77
C GLN A 244 7.88 12.59 -2.78
N PRO A 245 7.12 12.73 -3.88
CA PRO A 245 7.43 13.72 -4.93
C PRO A 245 7.47 15.16 -4.42
N THR A 246 6.69 15.49 -3.39
CA THR A 246 6.63 16.83 -2.82
C THR A 246 7.78 17.16 -1.85
N ALA A 247 8.66 16.18 -1.57
CA ALA A 247 9.85 16.42 -0.72
C ALA A 247 10.94 17.26 -1.41
N GLY A 248 10.76 17.56 -2.69
CA GLY A 248 11.76 18.30 -3.50
C GLY A 248 12.93 17.41 -3.89
N SER A 249 14.01 18.01 -4.44
CA SER A 249 15.16 17.28 -5.00
C SER A 249 16.50 17.61 -4.31
N ASP A 250 16.46 18.35 -3.21
CA ASP A 250 17.67 18.82 -2.50
C ASP A 250 18.04 17.84 -1.35
N ASN A 251 18.94 16.91 -1.64
CA ASN A 251 19.42 15.93 -0.67
C ASN A 251 20.10 16.55 0.56
N SER A 252 20.64 17.79 0.44
CA SER A 252 21.31 18.45 1.57
C SER A 252 20.37 18.75 2.75
N LYS A 253 19.05 18.73 2.52
CA LYS A 253 18.01 18.86 3.55
C LYS A 253 17.74 17.59 4.32
N GLY A 254 18.36 16.46 3.94
CA GLY A 254 18.19 15.15 4.56
C GLY A 254 16.91 14.41 4.14
N ALA A 255 15.97 15.10 3.48
CA ALA A 255 14.75 14.51 2.92
C ALA A 255 14.51 15.06 1.51
N ALA A 256 14.43 14.19 0.50
CA ALA A 256 14.22 14.57 -0.89
C ALA A 256 13.68 13.40 -1.70
N TYR A 257 12.92 13.71 -2.77
CA TYR A 257 12.44 12.73 -3.73
C TYR A 257 13.58 12.20 -4.60
N ASN A 258 13.58 10.89 -4.82
CA ASN A 258 14.48 10.24 -5.76
C ASN A 258 13.67 9.24 -6.61
N GLU A 259 13.32 9.66 -7.83
CA GLU A 259 12.47 8.89 -8.75
C GLU A 259 13.00 7.46 -8.97
N ARG A 260 14.31 7.30 -9.11
CA ARG A 260 14.93 5.98 -9.34
C ARG A 260 14.77 5.07 -8.12
N ALA A 261 14.97 5.61 -6.92
CA ALA A 261 14.78 4.87 -5.67
C ALA A 261 13.30 4.56 -5.43
N ASP A 262 12.39 5.51 -5.67
CA ASP A 262 10.95 5.30 -5.57
C ASP A 262 10.50 4.16 -6.48
N ARG A 263 10.80 4.22 -7.77
CA ARG A 263 10.43 3.17 -8.73
C ARG A 263 11.02 1.80 -8.38
N ARG A 264 12.30 1.75 -7.97
CA ARG A 264 12.98 0.50 -7.62
C ARG A 264 12.44 -0.11 -6.33
N SER A 265 12.13 0.70 -5.32
CA SER A 265 11.57 0.22 -4.06
C SER A 265 10.13 -0.27 -4.23
N TRP A 266 9.34 0.40 -5.08
CA TRP A 266 8.01 -0.09 -5.47
C TRP A 266 8.07 -1.45 -6.14
N GLU A 267 9.02 -1.65 -7.07
CA GLU A 267 9.20 -2.94 -7.74
C GLU A 267 9.70 -4.03 -6.77
N ALA A 268 10.60 -3.70 -5.84
CA ALA A 268 11.03 -4.62 -4.79
C ALA A 268 9.85 -5.08 -3.92
N MET A 269 8.95 -4.16 -3.55
CA MET A 269 7.70 -4.50 -2.86
C MET A 269 6.82 -5.43 -3.71
N ARG A 270 6.65 -5.16 -5.00
CA ARG A 270 5.83 -6.00 -5.90
C ARG A 270 6.36 -7.42 -5.99
N GLN A 271 7.67 -7.59 -6.12
CA GLN A 271 8.33 -8.91 -6.13
C GLN A 271 8.11 -9.63 -4.80
N PHE A 272 8.32 -8.94 -3.68
CA PHE A 272 8.09 -9.45 -2.34
C PHE A 272 6.63 -9.88 -2.14
N PHE A 273 5.65 -9.08 -2.56
CA PHE A 273 4.23 -9.45 -2.51
C PHE A 273 3.89 -10.64 -3.42
N GLY A 274 4.50 -10.74 -4.59
CA GLY A 274 4.39 -11.91 -5.47
C GLY A 274 4.90 -13.21 -4.84
N GLU A 275 5.76 -13.13 -3.83
CA GLU A 275 6.23 -14.26 -3.05
C GLU A 275 5.29 -14.62 -1.90
N ILE A 276 4.84 -13.61 -1.12
CA ILE A 276 4.19 -13.83 0.18
C ILE A 276 2.66 -13.85 0.13
N LEU A 277 2.03 -13.35 -0.95
CA LEU A 277 0.57 -13.23 -1.09
C LEU A 277 -0.02 -14.19 -2.17
N LYS A 278 0.61 -15.33 -2.37
CA LYS A 278 0.16 -16.37 -3.32
C LYS A 278 -1.11 -17.06 -2.86
#